data_c2e4532ef195bc804e1d501671bef122
#
_entry.id   c2e4532ef195bc804e1d501671bef122
#
_cell.length_a   1.000
_cell.length_b   1.000
_cell.length_c   1.000
_cell.angle_alpha   90.00
_cell.angle_beta   90.00
_cell.angle_gamma   90.00
#
_symmetry.space_group_name_H-M   'P 1'
#
loop_
_entity.id
_entity.type
_entity.pdbx_description
1 polymer ?
#
loop_
_entity_poly.entity_id
_entity_poly.type
_entity_poly.pdbx_seq_one_letter_code
_entity_poly.pdbx_strand_id
1 'polypeptide(L)'
;GPKTFLTLSGQWLHSDGARSLGTFDFSSLPANLADTPQSLDYEERSLLLSFNRLIDPWFFAGANYRLSYASLNTTLNHIPTTVLPTGNAQRDATLNQIQMFAGIQHPSGFFARAEGVYNRQSHEGTIQPANESLWQWNLWAGYRFWQRRAEMSAGILNIGDQNYQLHPIHYYNELPRERTFTARFRLSF
;
A
#
# COMPACT_ATOMS: atom_id res chain seq x y z
N GLY A 1 17.72 -28.83 10.74
CA GLY A 1 18.59 -27.68 10.65
C GLY A 1 17.83 -26.42 10.25
N PRO A 2 18.36 -25.21 10.44
CA PRO A 2 17.68 -23.96 10.08
C PRO A 2 17.39 -23.93 8.58
N LYS A 3 16.15 -23.62 8.20
CA LYS A 3 15.75 -23.49 6.80
C LYS A 3 15.74 -22.02 6.44
N THR A 4 16.43 -21.69 5.37
CA THR A 4 16.49 -20.31 4.82
C THR A 4 15.87 -20.31 3.44
N PHE A 5 15.03 -19.33 3.18
CA PHE A 5 14.37 -19.12 1.90
C PHE A 5 14.66 -17.70 1.42
N LEU A 6 15.08 -17.59 0.18
CA LEU A 6 15.31 -16.33 -0.52
C LEU A 6 14.41 -16.32 -1.75
N THR A 7 13.66 -15.23 -1.95
CA THR A 7 12.81 -15.05 -3.11
C THR A 7 13.06 -13.69 -3.71
N LEU A 8 13.20 -13.65 -5.04
CA LEU A 8 13.27 -12.43 -5.83
C LEU A 8 12.11 -12.44 -6.80
N SER A 9 11.33 -11.36 -6.84
CA SER A 9 10.18 -11.20 -7.73
C SER A 9 10.19 -9.81 -8.36
N GLY A 10 9.97 -9.74 -9.66
CA GLY A 10 9.78 -8.50 -10.40
C GLY A 10 8.39 -8.47 -11.01
N GLN A 11 7.78 -7.29 -11.04
CA GLN A 11 6.48 -7.06 -11.66
C GLN A 11 6.54 -5.78 -12.49
N TRP A 12 5.93 -5.84 -13.65
CA TRP A 12 5.67 -4.70 -14.51
C TRP A 12 4.19 -4.68 -14.85
N LEU A 13 3.56 -3.54 -14.63
CA LEU A 13 2.17 -3.28 -14.93
C LEU A 13 2.09 -2.05 -15.82
N HIS A 14 1.33 -2.13 -16.90
CA HIS A 14 0.95 -1.01 -17.74
C HIS A 14 -0.55 -1.04 -17.96
N SER A 15 -1.22 0.10 -17.86
CA SER A 15 -2.65 0.21 -17.98
C SER A 15 -3.06 1.54 -18.57
N ASP A 16 -3.78 1.49 -19.68
CA ASP A 16 -4.43 2.64 -20.30
C ASP A 16 -5.89 2.69 -19.84
N GLY A 17 -6.36 3.88 -19.54
CA GLY A 17 -7.74 4.13 -19.13
C GLY A 17 -8.26 5.45 -19.69
N ALA A 18 -9.57 5.55 -19.76
CA ALA A 18 -10.25 6.79 -20.07
C ALA A 18 -11.37 7.02 -19.07
N ARG A 19 -11.55 8.27 -18.69
CA ARG A 19 -12.69 8.72 -17.89
C ARG A 19 -13.21 10.05 -18.38
N SER A 20 -14.45 10.36 -18.05
CA SER A 20 -15.03 11.66 -18.28
C SER A 20 -15.06 12.46 -16.98
N LEU A 21 -14.64 13.72 -17.06
CA LEU A 21 -14.82 14.70 -16.00
C LEU A 21 -16.03 15.56 -16.33
N GLY A 22 -17.10 15.41 -15.54
CA GLY A 22 -18.32 16.19 -15.67
C GLY A 22 -18.30 17.37 -14.71
N THR A 23 -18.69 18.56 -15.20
CA THR A 23 -19.04 19.71 -14.38
C THR A 23 -20.53 20.00 -14.54
N PHE A 24 -21.19 20.30 -13.42
CA PHE A 24 -22.60 20.68 -13.41
C PHE A 24 -22.70 22.16 -13.05
N ASP A 25 -23.22 22.95 -13.94
CA ASP A 25 -23.61 24.32 -13.63
C ASP A 25 -25.11 24.36 -13.29
N PHE A 26 -25.41 24.52 -12.02
CA PHE A 26 -26.78 24.63 -11.50
C PHE A 26 -27.32 26.06 -11.54
N SER A 27 -26.51 27.01 -11.97
CA SER A 27 -26.94 28.44 -12.05
C SER A 27 -27.77 28.72 -13.30
N SER A 28 -27.75 27.83 -14.30
CA SER A 28 -28.53 27.94 -15.54
C SER A 28 -29.59 26.84 -15.61
N LEU A 29 -30.78 27.18 -16.10
CA LEU A 29 -31.84 26.25 -16.44
C LEU A 29 -32.09 26.29 -17.97
N PRO A 30 -31.91 25.18 -18.73
CA PRO A 30 -31.49 23.83 -18.25
C PRO A 30 -30.04 23.80 -17.79
N ALA A 31 -29.72 22.90 -16.83
CA ALA A 31 -28.36 22.73 -16.32
C ALA A 31 -27.40 22.39 -17.47
N ASN A 32 -26.33 23.17 -17.61
CA ASN A 32 -25.29 22.89 -18.59
C ASN A 32 -24.42 21.74 -18.06
N LEU A 33 -24.45 20.64 -18.80
CA LEU A 33 -23.58 19.50 -18.57
C LEU A 33 -22.34 19.66 -19.45
N ALA A 34 -21.17 19.80 -18.87
CA ALA A 34 -19.92 19.74 -19.59
C ALA A 34 -19.25 18.41 -19.30
N ASP A 35 -18.95 17.65 -20.33
CA ASP A 35 -18.23 16.39 -20.27
C ASP A 35 -16.89 16.54 -20.99
N THR A 36 -15.80 16.32 -20.24
CA THR A 36 -14.44 16.44 -20.76
C THR A 36 -13.74 15.09 -20.65
N PRO A 37 -13.40 14.45 -21.77
CA PRO A 37 -12.68 13.19 -21.74
C PRO A 37 -11.24 13.41 -21.28
N GLN A 38 -10.80 12.54 -20.39
CA GLN A 38 -9.46 12.47 -19.86
C GLN A 38 -8.87 11.08 -20.12
N SER A 39 -7.68 11.04 -20.71
CA SER A 39 -6.89 9.82 -20.83
C SER A 39 -5.96 9.66 -19.65
N LEU A 40 -5.81 8.42 -19.21
CA LEU A 40 -4.95 8.00 -18.11
C LEU A 40 -4.01 6.93 -18.63
N ASP A 41 -2.70 7.12 -18.48
CA ASP A 41 -1.68 6.15 -18.79
C ASP A 41 -0.87 5.89 -17.53
N TYR A 42 -0.94 4.66 -17.03
CA TYR A 42 -0.32 4.22 -15.79
C TYR A 42 0.70 3.15 -16.04
N GLU A 43 1.91 3.35 -15.51
CA GLU A 43 2.97 2.35 -15.51
C GLU A 43 3.50 2.13 -14.09
N GLU A 44 3.66 0.87 -13.69
CA GLU A 44 4.30 0.49 -12.43
C GLU A 44 5.34 -0.59 -12.66
N ARG A 45 6.51 -0.41 -12.06
CA ARG A 45 7.59 -1.39 -11.98
C ARG A 45 7.94 -1.65 -10.55
N SER A 46 7.90 -2.89 -10.11
CA SER A 46 8.24 -3.25 -8.75
C SER A 46 9.19 -4.43 -8.67
N LEU A 47 10.06 -4.37 -7.66
CA LEU A 47 10.99 -5.42 -7.30
C LEU A 47 10.77 -5.78 -5.83
N LEU A 48 10.62 -7.06 -5.55
CA LEU A 48 10.49 -7.59 -4.19
C LEU A 48 11.59 -8.61 -3.92
N LEU A 49 12.39 -8.35 -2.90
CA LEU A 49 13.35 -9.29 -2.33
C LEU A 49 12.82 -9.74 -0.96
N SER A 50 12.70 -11.05 -0.77
CA SER A 50 12.22 -11.64 0.49
C SER A 50 13.25 -12.60 1.05
N PHE A 51 13.59 -12.44 2.31
CA PHE A 51 14.43 -13.33 3.09
C PHE A 51 13.65 -13.86 4.28
N ASN A 52 13.55 -15.18 4.41
CA ASN A 52 12.85 -15.84 5.50
C ASN A 52 13.74 -16.92 6.10
N ARG A 53 13.82 -16.98 7.40
CA ARG A 53 14.60 -17.98 8.13
C ARG A 53 13.79 -18.61 9.25
N LEU A 54 13.69 -19.92 9.24
CA LEU A 54 13.27 -20.70 10.38
C LEU A 54 14.51 -20.95 11.26
N ILE A 55 14.58 -20.28 12.41
CA ILE A 55 15.75 -20.31 13.31
C ILE A 55 15.78 -21.64 14.07
N ASP A 56 14.64 -22.03 14.60
CA ASP A 56 14.38 -23.32 15.22
C ASP A 56 12.91 -23.73 14.95
N PRO A 57 12.41 -24.87 15.45
CA PRO A 57 11.02 -25.29 15.23
C PRO A 57 9.95 -24.28 15.70
N TRP A 58 10.32 -23.35 16.57
CA TRP A 58 9.38 -22.41 17.19
C TRP A 58 9.57 -20.96 16.75
N PHE A 59 10.81 -20.56 16.37
CA PHE A 59 11.17 -19.20 16.05
C PHE A 59 11.45 -19.02 14.57
N PHE A 60 10.85 -17.97 14.00
CA PHE A 60 11.11 -17.55 12.64
C PHE A 60 11.36 -16.04 12.59
N ALA A 61 12.14 -15.61 11.63
CA ALA A 61 12.37 -14.21 11.31
C ALA A 61 12.53 -14.02 9.82
N GLY A 62 12.25 -12.83 9.34
CA GLY A 62 12.41 -12.49 7.93
C GLY A 62 12.46 -11.00 7.69
N ALA A 63 12.84 -10.67 6.47
CA ALA A 63 12.85 -9.31 5.96
C ALA A 63 12.39 -9.32 4.51
N ASN A 64 11.63 -8.31 4.14
CA ASN A 64 11.23 -8.03 2.77
C ASN A 64 11.70 -6.63 2.40
N TYR A 65 12.23 -6.48 1.21
CA TYR A 65 12.50 -5.19 0.60
C TYR A 65 11.68 -5.06 -0.68
N ARG A 66 10.92 -4.00 -0.77
CA ARG A 66 10.18 -3.64 -1.99
C ARG A 66 10.64 -2.29 -2.49
N LEU A 67 10.97 -2.23 -3.77
CA LEU A 67 11.17 -1.01 -4.53
C LEU A 67 10.06 -0.95 -5.57
N SER A 68 9.24 0.10 -5.56
CA SER A 68 8.23 0.34 -6.59
C SER A 68 8.43 1.73 -7.18
N TYR A 69 8.38 1.81 -8.49
CA TYR A 69 8.31 3.05 -9.25
C TYR A 69 6.99 3.06 -10.01
N ALA A 70 6.23 4.13 -9.86
CA ALA A 70 4.95 4.31 -10.55
C ALA A 70 4.91 5.67 -11.24
N SER A 71 4.39 5.69 -12.47
CA SER A 71 4.17 6.88 -13.29
C SER A 71 2.72 6.92 -13.73
N LEU A 72 2.07 8.07 -13.58
CA LEU A 72 0.73 8.34 -14.05
C LEU A 72 0.73 9.60 -14.91
N ASN A 73 0.46 9.42 -16.20
CA ASN A 73 0.22 10.51 -17.13
C ASN A 73 -1.28 10.73 -17.30
N THR A 74 -1.71 11.95 -17.12
CA THR A 74 -3.11 12.35 -17.33
C THR A 74 -3.17 13.40 -18.44
N THR A 75 -4.05 13.21 -19.42
CA THR A 75 -4.20 14.11 -20.55
C THR A 75 -5.67 14.48 -20.75
N LEU A 76 -5.96 15.78 -20.83
CA LEU A 76 -7.27 16.30 -21.19
C LEU A 76 -7.29 16.57 -22.71
N ASN A 77 -7.84 15.62 -23.47
CA ASN A 77 -7.71 15.58 -24.92
C ASN A 77 -8.36 16.77 -25.65
N HIS A 78 -9.37 17.42 -25.03
CA HIS A 78 -10.16 18.49 -25.67
C HIS A 78 -9.86 19.88 -25.11
N ILE A 79 -8.96 19.98 -24.11
CA ILE A 79 -8.57 21.27 -23.52
C ILE A 79 -7.14 21.59 -23.95
N PRO A 80 -6.92 22.64 -24.77
CA PRO A 80 -5.57 23.05 -25.12
C PRO A 80 -4.76 23.44 -23.86
N THR A 81 -3.49 23.10 -23.84
CA THR A 81 -2.57 23.47 -22.74
C THR A 81 -2.39 24.99 -22.60
N THR A 82 -2.72 25.79 -23.62
CA THR A 82 -2.76 27.24 -23.56
C THR A 82 -3.90 27.77 -22.69
N VAL A 83 -5.00 27.00 -22.57
CA VAL A 83 -6.18 27.35 -21.75
C VAL A 83 -6.01 26.79 -20.33
N LEU A 84 -5.52 25.57 -20.21
CA LEU A 84 -5.27 24.91 -18.92
C LEU A 84 -3.86 24.29 -18.93
N PRO A 85 -2.82 25.04 -18.54
CA PRO A 85 -1.44 24.52 -18.53
C PRO A 85 -1.24 23.26 -17.66
N THR A 86 -2.06 23.10 -16.63
CA THR A 86 -2.06 21.94 -15.72
C THR A 86 -2.98 20.79 -16.17
N GLY A 87 -3.63 20.92 -17.34
CA GLY A 87 -4.54 19.92 -17.89
C GLY A 87 -3.86 18.60 -18.23
N ASN A 88 -2.58 18.67 -18.61
CA ASN A 88 -1.72 17.51 -18.77
C ASN A 88 -0.79 17.46 -17.57
N ALA A 89 -0.90 16.40 -16.78
CA ALA A 89 -0.10 16.23 -15.57
C ALA A 89 0.59 14.87 -15.59
N GLN A 90 1.88 14.90 -15.34
CA GLN A 90 2.69 13.71 -15.03
C GLN A 90 2.95 13.68 -13.54
N ARG A 91 2.81 12.50 -12.95
CA ARG A 91 3.09 12.23 -11.55
C ARG A 91 3.89 10.96 -11.45
N ASP A 92 5.07 11.08 -10.88
CA ASP A 92 5.96 9.98 -10.64
C ASP A 92 6.12 9.77 -9.14
N ALA A 93 6.18 8.51 -8.72
CA ALA A 93 6.35 8.15 -7.34
C ALA A 93 7.30 6.97 -7.20
N THR A 94 8.20 7.06 -6.25
CA THR A 94 9.08 5.97 -5.87
C THR A 94 8.82 5.59 -4.41
N LEU A 95 8.50 4.33 -4.17
CA LEU A 95 8.32 3.76 -2.84
C LEU A 95 9.45 2.78 -2.54
N ASN A 96 10.19 3.05 -1.47
CA ASN A 96 11.09 2.11 -0.82
C ASN A 96 10.44 1.62 0.46
N GLN A 97 10.25 0.30 0.57
CA GLN A 97 9.65 -0.31 1.75
C GLN A 97 10.56 -1.41 2.27
N ILE A 98 10.88 -1.35 3.55
CA ILE A 98 11.58 -2.40 4.29
C ILE A 98 10.62 -2.92 5.35
N GLN A 99 10.32 -4.21 5.30
CA GLN A 99 9.54 -4.91 6.32
C GLN A 99 10.43 -5.92 7.01
N MET A 100 10.51 -5.87 8.32
CA MET A 100 11.19 -6.86 9.15
C MET A 100 10.20 -7.48 10.10
N PHE A 101 10.28 -8.79 10.31
CA PHE A 101 9.40 -9.46 11.24
C PHE A 101 10.11 -10.60 11.95
N ALA A 102 9.65 -10.86 13.16
CA ALA A 102 10.02 -12.05 13.92
C ALA A 102 8.78 -12.61 14.63
N GLY A 103 8.78 -13.90 14.85
CA GLY A 103 7.64 -14.53 15.50
C GLY A 103 8.00 -15.86 16.14
N ILE A 104 7.05 -16.30 16.98
CA ILE A 104 7.09 -17.58 17.68
C ILE A 104 5.83 -18.38 17.33
N GLN A 105 5.98 -19.69 17.17
CA GLN A 105 4.91 -20.67 17.02
C GLN A 105 5.17 -21.82 17.98
N HIS A 106 4.64 -21.71 19.20
CA HIS A 106 4.86 -22.71 20.24
C HIS A 106 4.01 -23.97 20.00
N PRO A 107 4.50 -25.18 20.35
CA PRO A 107 3.74 -26.42 20.21
C PRO A 107 2.41 -26.45 20.95
N SER A 108 2.29 -25.71 22.06
CA SER A 108 1.00 -25.54 22.77
C SER A 108 -0.12 -24.95 21.96
N GLY A 109 0.17 -24.33 20.81
CA GLY A 109 -0.77 -23.58 19.99
C GLY A 109 -0.62 -22.07 20.11
N PHE A 110 0.12 -21.54 21.09
CA PHE A 110 0.43 -20.13 21.20
C PHE A 110 1.29 -19.66 20.02
N PHE A 111 0.97 -18.50 19.49
CA PHE A 111 1.82 -17.83 18.51
C PHE A 111 1.81 -16.32 18.73
N ALA A 112 2.90 -15.66 18.36
CA ALA A 112 3.01 -14.21 18.33
C ALA A 112 3.91 -13.79 17.17
N ARG A 113 3.69 -12.59 16.65
CA ARG A 113 4.51 -11.95 15.61
C ARG A 113 4.61 -10.46 15.87
N ALA A 114 5.85 -9.97 15.82
CA ALA A 114 6.14 -8.55 15.77
C ALA A 114 6.65 -8.19 14.38
N GLU A 115 6.31 -6.99 13.92
CA GLU A 115 6.66 -6.51 12.60
C GLU A 115 6.99 -5.02 12.65
N GLY A 116 8.08 -4.63 12.00
CA GLY A 116 8.45 -3.25 11.74
C GLY A 116 8.45 -2.99 10.23
N VAL A 117 7.78 -1.95 9.80
CA VAL A 117 7.69 -1.53 8.40
C VAL A 117 8.23 -0.11 8.28
N TYR A 118 9.29 0.04 7.53
CA TYR A 118 9.81 1.35 7.13
C TYR A 118 9.36 1.65 5.71
N ASN A 119 8.77 2.81 5.51
CA ASN A 119 8.39 3.32 4.20
C ASN A 119 9.10 4.65 3.96
N ARG A 120 9.65 4.82 2.78
CA ARG A 120 10.14 6.09 2.25
C ARG A 120 9.56 6.30 0.87
N GLN A 121 8.78 7.36 0.74
CA GLN A 121 8.11 7.73 -0.48
C GLN A 121 8.64 9.07 -0.98
N SER A 122 8.99 9.13 -2.25
CA SER A 122 9.35 10.36 -2.95
C SER A 122 8.44 10.56 -4.14
N HIS A 123 8.14 11.82 -4.44
CA HIS A 123 7.25 12.21 -5.53
C HIS A 123 7.92 13.26 -6.40
N GLU A 124 7.63 13.18 -7.70
CA GLU A 124 7.97 14.18 -8.68
C GLU A 124 6.73 14.47 -9.53
N GLY A 125 6.53 15.73 -9.91
CA GLY A 125 5.42 16.13 -10.78
C GLY A 125 4.78 17.47 -10.44
N THR A 126 3.69 17.78 -11.11
CA THR A 126 3.05 19.10 -11.12
C THR A 126 2.34 19.46 -9.81
N ILE A 127 1.86 18.45 -9.06
CA ILE A 127 1.24 18.62 -7.74
C ILE A 127 1.92 17.64 -6.81
N GLN A 128 2.71 18.13 -5.87
CA GLN A 128 3.54 17.29 -4.99
C GLN A 128 2.97 17.28 -3.59
N PRO A 129 2.54 16.12 -3.07
CA PRO A 129 2.54 15.90 -1.63
C PRO A 129 3.98 15.86 -1.12
N ALA A 130 4.20 16.17 0.15
CA ALA A 130 5.52 16.12 0.75
C ALA A 130 6.10 14.69 0.69
N ASN A 131 7.43 14.60 0.51
CA ASN A 131 8.13 13.33 0.67
C ASN A 131 7.96 12.83 2.09
N GLU A 132 7.57 11.58 2.26
CA GLU A 132 7.29 11.00 3.56
C GLU A 132 8.22 9.83 3.86
N SER A 133 8.64 9.75 5.11
CA SER A 133 9.31 8.56 5.65
C SER A 133 8.75 8.24 7.02
N LEU A 134 8.41 6.99 7.25
CA LEU A 134 7.80 6.56 8.51
C LEU A 134 8.20 5.15 8.89
N TRP A 135 8.19 4.88 10.20
CA TRP A 135 8.25 3.55 10.78
C TRP A 135 6.90 3.20 11.37
N GLN A 136 6.37 2.05 11.00
CA GLN A 136 5.17 1.47 11.57
C GLN A 136 5.53 0.18 12.29
N TRP A 137 5.01 0.01 13.51
CA TRP A 137 5.17 -1.20 14.30
C TRP A 137 3.82 -1.88 14.48
N ASN A 138 3.81 -3.19 14.27
CA ASN A 138 2.62 -4.03 14.38
C ASN A 138 2.93 -5.23 15.28
N LEU A 139 1.95 -5.65 16.06
CA LEU A 139 2.06 -6.81 16.95
C LEU A 139 0.80 -7.65 16.86
N TRP A 140 0.98 -8.96 16.77
CA TRP A 140 -0.11 -9.94 16.82
C TRP A 140 0.24 -11.05 17.80
N ALA A 141 -0.77 -11.54 18.51
CA ALA A 141 -0.67 -12.75 19.30
C ALA A 141 -1.99 -13.55 19.21
N GLY A 142 -1.88 -14.85 19.38
CA GLY A 142 -3.05 -15.72 19.30
C GLY A 142 -2.79 -17.12 19.81
N TYR A 143 -3.85 -17.89 19.75
CA TYR A 143 -3.82 -19.28 20.22
C TYR A 143 -4.62 -20.17 19.26
N ARG A 144 -4.04 -21.36 18.93
CA ARG A 144 -4.66 -22.41 18.15
C ARG A 144 -5.08 -23.53 19.07
N PHE A 145 -6.32 -23.94 19.00
CA PHE A 145 -6.91 -24.99 19.82
C PHE A 145 -7.67 -26.00 18.94
N TRP A 146 -8.22 -27.05 19.56
CA TRP A 146 -8.89 -28.17 18.86
C TRP A 146 -8.04 -28.77 17.74
N GLN A 147 -6.83 -29.20 18.08
CA GLN A 147 -5.89 -29.77 17.11
C GLN A 147 -5.60 -28.79 15.94
N ARG A 148 -5.56 -27.47 16.22
CA ARG A 148 -5.35 -26.38 15.25
C ARG A 148 -6.52 -26.14 14.29
N ARG A 149 -7.70 -26.69 14.57
CA ARG A 149 -8.92 -26.40 13.78
C ARG A 149 -9.52 -25.05 14.11
N ALA A 150 -9.30 -24.54 15.30
CA ALA A 150 -9.74 -23.21 15.71
C ALA A 150 -8.53 -22.33 16.08
N GLU A 151 -8.59 -21.09 15.69
CA GLU A 151 -7.58 -20.06 15.94
C GLU A 151 -8.27 -18.78 16.39
N MET A 152 -7.76 -18.19 17.45
CA MET A 152 -8.15 -16.87 17.93
C MET A 152 -6.91 -16.00 18.02
N SER A 153 -6.97 -14.81 17.45
CA SER A 153 -5.85 -13.87 17.47
C SER A 153 -6.34 -12.43 17.65
N ALA A 154 -5.49 -11.63 18.26
CA ALA A 154 -5.64 -10.20 18.39
C ALA A 154 -4.35 -9.50 17.97
N GLY A 155 -4.46 -8.27 17.50
CA GLY A 155 -3.32 -7.49 17.06
C GLY A 155 -3.55 -5.99 17.20
N ILE A 156 -2.43 -5.29 17.24
CA ILE A 156 -2.37 -3.83 17.20
C ILE A 156 -1.52 -3.46 16.00
N LEU A 157 -2.10 -2.71 15.08
CA LEU A 157 -1.43 -2.14 13.93
C LEU A 157 -1.11 -0.68 14.20
N ASN A 158 0.00 -0.21 13.69
CA ASN A 158 0.47 1.16 13.89
C ASN A 158 0.52 1.56 15.38
N ILE A 159 1.30 0.80 16.17
CA ILE A 159 1.43 1.01 17.64
C ILE A 159 1.86 2.45 17.95
N GLY A 160 2.70 3.05 17.09
CA GLY A 160 3.18 4.42 17.24
C GLY A 160 2.14 5.49 16.93
N ASP A 161 0.95 5.12 16.45
CA ASP A 161 -0.13 6.03 16.08
C ASP A 161 0.32 7.14 15.12
N GLN A 162 1.15 6.77 14.15
CA GLN A 162 1.69 7.71 13.18
C GLN A 162 0.66 7.96 12.07
N ASN A 163 0.37 9.22 11.84
CA ASN A 163 -0.43 9.64 10.70
C ASN A 163 0.43 9.59 9.43
N TYR A 164 -0.04 8.87 8.41
CA TYR A 164 0.66 8.79 7.14
C TYR A 164 -0.29 8.56 5.97
N GLN A 165 0.16 8.98 4.79
CA GLN A 165 -0.54 8.80 3.53
C GLN A 165 0.45 8.24 2.50
N LEU A 166 0.25 6.99 2.09
CA LEU A 166 1.11 6.30 1.12
C LEU A 166 0.43 6.17 -0.26
N HIS A 167 -0.22 7.24 -0.73
CA HIS A 167 -0.93 7.21 -2.02
C HIS A 167 -0.64 8.45 -2.87
N PRO A 168 0.58 8.55 -3.42
CA PRO A 168 1.04 9.74 -4.13
C PRO A 168 0.29 10.00 -5.45
N ILE A 169 -0.30 8.97 -6.02
CA ILE A 169 -0.93 9.03 -7.34
C ILE A 169 -2.44 9.28 -7.23
N HIS A 170 -3.01 9.16 -6.04
CA HIS A 170 -4.44 9.40 -5.81
C HIS A 170 -4.81 10.89 -5.89
N TYR A 171 -5.95 11.18 -6.55
CA TYR A 171 -6.54 12.53 -6.61
C TYR A 171 -7.22 12.93 -5.31
N TYR A 172 -7.59 11.95 -4.48
CA TYR A 172 -8.33 12.18 -3.25
C TYR A 172 -7.41 12.00 -2.06
N ASN A 173 -7.49 12.92 -1.09
CA ASN A 173 -6.83 12.74 0.18
C ASN A 173 -7.48 11.56 0.90
N GLU A 174 -6.70 10.50 1.11
CA GLU A 174 -7.12 9.42 1.99
C GLU A 174 -7.03 9.87 3.44
N LEU A 175 -7.92 9.32 4.27
CA LEU A 175 -7.82 9.54 5.70
C LEU A 175 -6.51 8.92 6.24
N PRO A 176 -5.82 9.62 7.16
CA PRO A 176 -4.61 9.06 7.77
C PRO A 176 -4.92 7.74 8.46
N ARG A 177 -4.00 6.81 8.40
CA ARG A 177 -4.14 5.51 9.05
C ARG A 177 -3.71 5.63 10.50
N GLU A 178 -4.68 5.57 11.40
CA GLU A 178 -4.49 5.59 12.83
C GLU A 178 -4.19 4.19 13.40
N ARG A 179 -3.90 4.14 14.71
CA ARG A 179 -3.76 2.88 15.43
C ARG A 179 -5.03 2.05 15.31
N THR A 180 -4.87 0.80 14.91
CA THR A 180 -5.99 -0.10 14.67
C THR A 180 -5.86 -1.36 15.52
N PHE A 181 -6.92 -1.68 16.26
CA PHE A 181 -7.04 -2.95 16.97
C PHE A 181 -7.77 -3.96 16.09
N THR A 182 -7.23 -5.17 16.00
CA THR A 182 -7.82 -6.25 15.22
C THR A 182 -8.07 -7.46 16.10
N ALA A 183 -9.20 -8.14 15.87
CA ALA A 183 -9.47 -9.46 16.44
C ALA A 183 -9.94 -10.37 15.32
N ARG A 184 -9.46 -11.62 15.32
CA ARG A 184 -9.80 -12.62 14.32
C ARG A 184 -10.09 -13.95 14.97
N PHE A 185 -11.18 -14.56 14.55
CA PHE A 185 -11.51 -15.94 14.83
C PHE A 185 -11.56 -16.73 13.52
N ARG A 186 -10.92 -17.90 13.50
CA ARG A 186 -10.92 -18.80 12.35
C ARG A 186 -11.30 -20.20 12.81
N LEU A 187 -12.22 -20.84 12.08
CA LEU A 187 -12.62 -22.21 12.27
C LEU A 187 -12.43 -22.96 10.95
N SER A 188 -11.79 -24.13 11.00
CA SER A 188 -11.58 -25.01 9.84
C SER A 188 -12.26 -26.35 10.12
N PHE A 189 -13.13 -26.80 9.23
CA PHE A 189 -13.89 -28.03 9.32
C PHE A 189 -13.21 -29.17 8.57
#